data_15d669cdc0a297229e43f524d0224016
#
_entry.id   15d669cdc0a297229e43f524d0224016
#
_cell.length_a   1.000
_cell.length_b   1.000
_cell.length_c   1.000
_cell.angle_alpha   90.00
_cell.angle_beta   90.00
_cell.angle_gamma   90.00
#
_symmetry.space_group_name_H-M   'P 1'
#
loop_
_entity.id
_entity.type
_entity.pdbx_description
1 polymer ?
#
loop_
_entity_poly.entity_id
_entity_poly.type
_entity_poly.pdbx_seq_one_letter_code
_entity_poly.pdbx_strand_id
1 'polypeptide(L)'
;ESGVYYYRWYWAHNLDGKNQSQIRDFWENSSPVGVDSPYNKIVRNSSGEAVGEFEVTVTPPERNSTIILIEVAGWTYRHPNIKKKVKVRFRKPSWSEYSVLANDVMRFGEGTNVFGPIHSNNGIRFDGVANNVITSSKEDYFDPDTSSIKPGVWTSQTDESQVFLAGNDFPVPYIDFNGVTSDLNLIS
;
A
#
# COMPACT_ATOMS: atom_id res chain seq x y z
N GLU A 1 -5.97 11.19 13.61
CA GLU A 1 -4.78 11.15 12.73
C GLU A 1 -3.55 10.62 13.46
N SER A 2 -3.16 11.20 14.63
CA SER A 2 -1.95 10.80 15.39
C SER A 2 -1.87 9.30 15.70
N GLY A 3 -3.00 8.66 16.02
CA GLY A 3 -3.06 7.22 16.26
C GLY A 3 -2.76 6.38 15.02
N VAL A 4 -3.23 6.81 13.86
CA VAL A 4 -2.98 6.13 12.57
C VAL A 4 -1.50 6.23 12.19
N TYR A 5 -0.89 7.41 12.34
CA TYR A 5 0.55 7.61 12.09
C TYR A 5 1.42 6.81 13.04
N TYR A 6 1.07 6.77 14.35
CA TYR A 6 1.77 5.95 15.31
C TYR A 6 1.78 4.48 14.91
N TYR A 7 0.62 3.93 14.52
CA TYR A 7 0.52 2.55 14.10
C TYR A 7 1.26 2.25 12.80
N ARG A 8 1.21 3.13 11.82
CA ARG A 8 2.01 2.98 10.59
C ARG A 8 3.51 2.87 10.91
N TRP A 9 4.00 3.71 11.81
CA TRP A 9 5.38 3.64 12.30
C TRP A 9 5.65 2.33 13.06
N TYR A 10 4.76 1.95 13.99
CA TYR A 10 4.86 0.75 14.81
C TYR A 10 4.95 -0.52 13.94
N TRP A 11 4.12 -0.63 12.92
CA TRP A 11 4.12 -1.75 11.98
C TRP A 11 5.40 -1.81 11.16
N ALA A 12 5.85 -0.70 10.59
CA ALA A 12 7.10 -0.65 9.84
C ALA A 12 8.27 -1.18 10.67
N HIS A 13 8.34 -0.79 11.95
CA HIS A 13 9.42 -1.22 12.83
C HIS A 13 9.33 -2.68 13.30
N ASN A 14 8.13 -3.23 13.42
CA ASN A 14 7.94 -4.57 13.96
C ASN A 14 7.79 -5.67 12.92
N LEU A 15 7.35 -5.34 11.70
CA LEU A 15 7.03 -6.33 10.67
C LEU A 15 7.91 -6.22 9.42
N ASP A 16 8.62 -5.11 9.23
CA ASP A 16 9.50 -4.95 8.09
C ASP A 16 10.66 -5.96 8.13
N GLY A 17 10.95 -6.57 6.98
CA GLY A 17 11.98 -7.60 6.85
C GLY A 17 11.70 -8.95 7.53
N LYS A 18 10.53 -9.15 8.14
CA LYS A 18 10.16 -10.43 8.76
C LYS A 18 9.51 -11.37 7.76
N ASN A 19 9.82 -12.67 7.91
CA ASN A 19 9.19 -13.73 7.15
C ASN A 19 7.78 -14.07 7.68
N GLN A 20 7.01 -14.89 6.96
CA GLN A 20 5.63 -15.25 7.29
C GLN A 20 5.49 -15.91 8.67
N SER A 21 6.44 -16.77 9.05
CA SER A 21 6.43 -17.43 10.38
C SER A 21 6.63 -16.42 11.50
N GLN A 22 7.55 -15.48 11.35
CA GLN A 22 7.81 -14.42 12.33
C GLN A 22 6.64 -13.43 12.43
N ILE A 23 5.98 -13.14 11.30
CA ILE A 23 4.77 -12.29 11.29
C ILE A 23 3.61 -12.98 12.01
N ARG A 24 3.43 -14.27 11.79
CA ARG A 24 2.41 -15.05 12.50
C ARG A 24 2.69 -15.10 14.01
N ASP A 25 3.92 -15.41 14.40
CA ASP A 25 4.34 -15.44 15.80
C ASP A 25 4.12 -14.10 16.50
N PHE A 26 4.42 -12.99 15.79
CA PHE A 26 4.14 -11.65 16.30
C PHE A 26 2.65 -11.45 16.61
N TRP A 27 1.74 -11.93 15.75
CA TRP A 27 0.30 -11.77 15.97
C TRP A 27 -0.26 -12.69 17.05
N GLU A 28 0.22 -13.93 17.11
CA GLU A 28 -0.33 -14.97 17.97
C GLU A 28 0.31 -14.98 19.37
N ASN A 29 1.59 -14.59 19.49
CA ASN A 29 2.36 -14.80 20.73
C ASN A 29 2.98 -13.53 21.33
N SER A 30 3.00 -12.40 20.64
CA SER A 30 3.67 -11.19 21.15
C SER A 30 2.72 -10.18 21.79
N SER A 31 1.41 -10.45 21.86
CA SER A 31 0.38 -9.53 22.38
C SER A 31 0.58 -8.08 21.87
N PRO A 32 0.47 -7.85 20.54
CA PRO A 32 0.78 -6.54 19.98
C PRO A 32 -0.11 -5.45 20.58
N VAL A 33 0.46 -4.26 20.71
CA VAL A 33 -0.23 -3.11 21.29
C VAL A 33 -1.57 -2.82 20.59
N GLY A 34 -2.65 -2.74 21.34
CA GLY A 34 -4.00 -2.45 20.83
C GLY A 34 -4.80 -3.67 20.37
N VAL A 35 -4.25 -4.89 20.44
CA VAL A 35 -4.95 -6.14 20.06
C VAL A 35 -5.80 -6.66 21.23
N ASP A 36 -5.17 -7.05 22.33
CA ASP A 36 -5.87 -7.65 23.48
C ASP A 36 -6.60 -6.60 24.32
N SER A 37 -6.10 -5.37 24.32
CA SER A 37 -6.71 -4.23 25.01
C SER A 37 -6.46 -2.94 24.23
N PRO A 38 -7.39 -1.97 24.29
CA PRO A 38 -7.19 -0.68 23.66
C PRO A 38 -5.94 0.02 24.18
N TYR A 39 -5.18 0.61 23.25
CA TYR A 39 -4.02 1.42 23.57
C TYR A 39 -4.43 2.89 23.66
N ASN A 40 -4.21 3.48 24.84
CA ASN A 40 -4.54 4.88 25.10
C ASN A 40 -3.28 5.75 25.12
N LYS A 41 -3.36 6.93 24.51
CA LYS A 41 -2.29 7.91 24.54
C LYS A 41 -2.79 9.33 24.67
N ILE A 42 -2.18 10.07 25.61
CA ILE A 42 -2.45 11.49 25.82
C ILE A 42 -1.78 12.31 24.72
N VAL A 43 -2.55 13.22 24.12
CA VAL A 43 -2.05 14.21 23.16
C VAL A 43 -1.73 15.50 23.91
N ARG A 44 -0.54 16.03 23.67
CA ARG A 44 -0.07 17.29 24.25
C ARG A 44 0.11 18.35 23.18
N ASN A 45 -0.15 19.60 23.52
CA ASN A 45 0.15 20.75 22.66
C ASN A 45 1.67 21.09 22.69
N SER A 46 2.05 22.11 21.93
CA SER A 46 3.45 22.60 21.86
C SER A 46 4.00 23.10 23.21
N SER A 47 3.13 23.48 24.15
CA SER A 47 3.48 23.91 25.50
C SER A 47 3.58 22.74 26.49
N GLY A 48 3.34 21.48 26.04
CA GLY A 48 3.38 20.30 26.90
C GLY A 48 2.09 20.02 27.67
N GLU A 49 1.06 20.86 27.54
CA GLU A 49 -0.23 20.68 28.18
C GLU A 49 -1.03 19.54 27.54
N ALA A 50 -1.66 18.70 28.35
CA ALA A 50 -2.53 17.63 27.87
C ALA A 50 -3.85 18.20 27.34
N VAL A 51 -4.11 18.05 26.05
CA VAL A 51 -5.28 18.64 25.36
C VAL A 51 -6.33 17.61 24.96
N GLY A 52 -5.99 16.34 24.99
CA GLY A 52 -6.91 15.27 24.62
C GLY A 52 -6.26 13.90 24.70
N GLU A 53 -6.98 12.91 24.25
CA GLU A 53 -6.56 11.52 24.26
C GLU A 53 -7.07 10.81 23.04
N PHE A 54 -6.38 9.76 22.62
CA PHE A 54 -6.90 8.81 21.65
C PHE A 54 -6.73 7.38 22.15
N GLU A 55 -7.67 6.55 21.72
CA GLU A 55 -7.72 5.12 21.94
C GLU A 55 -7.57 4.40 20.62
N VAL A 56 -6.76 3.36 20.57
CA VAL A 56 -6.54 2.56 19.37
C VAL A 56 -6.86 1.11 19.66
N THR A 57 -7.69 0.51 18.83
CA THR A 57 -7.96 -0.92 18.81
C THR A 57 -7.51 -1.50 17.49
N VAL A 58 -6.83 -2.64 17.53
CA VAL A 58 -6.30 -3.34 16.35
C VAL A 58 -6.95 -4.70 16.25
N THR A 59 -7.51 -5.01 15.09
CA THR A 59 -7.93 -6.36 14.76
C THR A 59 -6.84 -7.01 13.91
N PRO A 60 -6.21 -8.10 14.39
CA PRO A 60 -5.20 -8.83 13.66
C PRO A 60 -5.73 -9.36 12.31
N PRO A 61 -4.83 -9.70 11.37
CA PRO A 61 -5.25 -10.32 10.13
C PRO A 61 -5.86 -11.69 10.39
N GLU A 62 -6.96 -12.00 9.70
CA GLU A 62 -7.52 -13.34 9.67
C GLU A 62 -6.54 -14.34 9.01
N ARG A 63 -6.76 -15.63 9.25
CA ARG A 63 -5.95 -16.69 8.65
C ARG A 63 -5.95 -16.54 7.12
N ASN A 64 -4.77 -16.52 6.53
CA ASN A 64 -4.54 -16.29 5.09
C ASN A 64 -4.88 -14.87 4.60
N SER A 65 -5.01 -13.90 5.49
CA SER A 65 -5.18 -12.48 5.17
C SER A 65 -3.98 -11.68 5.64
N THR A 66 -3.68 -10.58 4.96
CA THR A 66 -2.70 -9.57 5.41
C THR A 66 -3.39 -8.28 5.85
N ILE A 67 -4.73 -8.29 5.89
CA ILE A 67 -5.53 -7.11 6.20
C ILE A 67 -5.61 -6.93 7.72
N ILE A 68 -5.18 -5.77 8.18
CA ILE A 68 -5.26 -5.33 9.56
C ILE A 68 -6.27 -4.20 9.63
N LEU A 69 -7.19 -4.29 10.58
CA LEU A 69 -8.14 -3.21 10.83
C LEU A 69 -7.70 -2.42 12.06
N ILE A 70 -7.55 -1.12 11.90
CA ILE A 70 -7.26 -0.19 13.00
C ILE A 70 -8.44 0.74 13.20
N GLU A 71 -8.98 0.75 14.39
CA GLU A 71 -9.99 1.71 14.83
C GLU A 71 -9.36 2.68 15.82
N VAL A 72 -9.45 3.98 15.53
CA VAL A 72 -8.95 5.03 16.41
C VAL A 72 -10.12 5.90 16.83
N ALA A 73 -10.32 6.05 18.14
CA ALA A 73 -11.24 7.01 18.72
C ALA A 73 -10.45 8.12 19.41
N GLY A 74 -10.74 9.37 19.09
CA GLY A 74 -10.07 10.52 19.71
C GLY A 74 -11.06 11.55 20.25
N TRP A 75 -10.68 12.19 21.35
CA TRP A 75 -11.46 13.26 21.98
C TRP A 75 -10.55 14.30 22.63
N THR A 76 -11.09 15.48 22.85
CA THR A 76 -10.41 16.55 23.59
C THR A 76 -10.91 16.61 25.02
N TYR A 77 -10.08 17.00 25.94
CA TYR A 77 -10.50 17.19 27.35
C TYR A 77 -11.51 18.32 27.53
N ARG A 78 -11.53 19.27 26.59
CA ARG A 78 -12.53 20.33 26.54
C ARG A 78 -13.95 19.82 26.21
N HIS A 79 -14.03 18.74 25.41
CA HIS A 79 -15.28 18.13 24.98
C HIS A 79 -15.21 16.59 25.06
N PRO A 80 -15.10 16.00 26.26
CA PRO A 80 -14.81 14.57 26.44
C PRO A 80 -15.95 13.66 25.94
N ASN A 81 -17.16 14.19 25.85
CA ASN A 81 -18.32 13.44 25.35
C ASN A 81 -18.39 13.36 23.81
N ILE A 82 -17.55 14.13 23.09
CA ILE A 82 -17.53 14.14 21.64
C ILE A 82 -16.32 13.31 21.19
N LYS A 83 -16.58 12.04 20.82
CA LYS A 83 -15.56 11.14 20.27
C LYS A 83 -15.68 11.07 18.76
N LYS A 84 -14.56 11.30 18.07
CA LYS A 84 -14.41 11.06 16.63
C LYS A 84 -13.75 9.73 16.40
N LYS A 85 -14.34 8.88 15.54
CA LYS A 85 -13.81 7.56 15.21
C LYS A 85 -13.35 7.52 13.74
N VAL A 86 -12.21 6.88 13.53
CA VAL A 86 -11.66 6.59 12.20
C VAL A 86 -11.34 5.12 12.13
N LYS A 87 -11.73 4.46 11.03
CA LYS A 87 -11.35 3.09 10.72
C LYS A 87 -10.42 3.10 9.51
N VAL A 88 -9.29 2.43 9.63
CA VAL A 88 -8.30 2.30 8.56
C VAL A 88 -7.95 0.83 8.38
N ARG A 89 -7.92 0.38 7.13
CA ARG A 89 -7.43 -0.94 6.76
C ARG A 89 -6.01 -0.79 6.24
N PHE A 90 -5.09 -1.51 6.87
CA PHE A 90 -3.74 -1.68 6.36
C PHE A 90 -3.59 -3.08 5.81
N ARG A 91 -2.91 -3.21 4.68
CA ARG A 91 -2.58 -4.51 4.11
C ARG A 91 -1.20 -4.46 3.47
N LYS A 92 -0.52 -5.58 3.45
CA LYS A 92 0.61 -5.76 2.57
C LYS A 92 0.05 -5.91 1.16
N PRO A 93 0.53 -5.17 0.15
CA PRO A 93 0.11 -5.39 -1.23
C PRO A 93 0.28 -6.86 -1.60
N SER A 94 -0.77 -7.48 -2.13
CA SER A 94 -0.68 -8.83 -2.67
C SER A 94 -0.37 -8.75 -4.16
N TRP A 95 0.56 -9.56 -4.62
CA TRP A 95 0.89 -9.66 -6.05
C TRP A 95 -0.29 -10.12 -6.88
N SER A 96 -1.20 -10.92 -6.28
CA SER A 96 -2.43 -11.39 -6.92
C SER A 96 -3.45 -10.26 -7.19
N GLU A 97 -3.21 -9.04 -6.72
CA GLU A 97 -4.06 -7.89 -7.02
C GLU A 97 -3.79 -7.32 -8.40
N TYR A 98 -2.60 -7.56 -8.93
CA TYR A 98 -2.22 -7.09 -10.25
C TYR A 98 -2.56 -8.13 -11.32
N SER A 99 -3.16 -7.69 -12.42
CA SER A 99 -3.28 -8.53 -13.62
C SER A 99 -1.94 -8.76 -14.28
N VAL A 100 -1.08 -7.73 -14.24
CA VAL A 100 0.31 -7.82 -14.71
C VAL A 100 1.20 -7.02 -13.77
N LEU A 101 2.28 -7.66 -13.33
CA LEU A 101 3.28 -7.06 -12.47
C LEU A 101 4.69 -7.40 -12.98
N ALA A 102 5.51 -6.38 -13.22
CA ALA A 102 6.87 -6.57 -13.76
C ALA A 102 7.91 -5.73 -13.02
N ASN A 103 9.15 -6.23 -13.05
CA ASN A 103 10.31 -5.50 -12.53
C ASN A 103 11.05 -4.70 -13.61
N ASP A 104 10.63 -4.83 -14.87
CA ASP A 104 11.31 -4.25 -16.02
C ASP A 104 10.30 -3.58 -16.97
N VAL A 105 10.80 -2.97 -18.05
CA VAL A 105 9.98 -2.31 -19.08
C VAL A 105 8.92 -3.25 -19.60
N MET A 106 7.70 -2.76 -19.68
CA MET A 106 6.57 -3.47 -20.31
C MET A 106 6.06 -2.76 -21.53
N ARG A 107 5.59 -3.57 -22.49
CA ARG A 107 4.92 -3.09 -23.68
C ARG A 107 3.66 -3.87 -23.99
N PHE A 108 2.57 -3.15 -24.23
CA PHE A 108 1.29 -3.70 -24.67
C PHE A 108 0.92 -3.06 -26.01
N GLY A 109 0.69 -3.88 -27.00
CA GLY A 109 0.32 -3.44 -28.35
C GLY A 109 -1.17 -3.10 -28.50
N GLU A 110 -1.52 -2.54 -29.63
CA GLU A 110 -2.92 -2.30 -30.03
C GLU A 110 -3.74 -3.59 -29.97
N GLY A 111 -5.02 -3.45 -29.61
CA GLY A 111 -5.94 -4.58 -29.43
C GLY A 111 -5.81 -5.31 -28.10
N THR A 112 -4.79 -5.00 -27.28
CA THR A 112 -4.70 -5.53 -25.91
C THR A 112 -5.78 -4.89 -25.04
N ASN A 113 -6.47 -5.73 -24.24
CA ASN A 113 -7.48 -5.26 -23.28
C ASN A 113 -7.22 -5.89 -21.92
N VAL A 114 -6.92 -5.05 -20.90
CA VAL A 114 -6.59 -5.51 -19.53
C VAL A 114 -7.59 -4.93 -18.54
N PHE A 115 -8.19 -5.80 -17.73
CA PHE A 115 -9.24 -5.42 -16.79
C PHE A 115 -8.75 -5.15 -15.35
N GLY A 116 -7.64 -5.74 -14.93
CA GLY A 116 -7.09 -5.52 -13.60
C GLY A 116 -5.93 -4.52 -13.59
N PRO A 117 -5.44 -4.13 -12.40
CA PRO A 117 -4.32 -3.22 -12.26
C PRO A 117 -3.04 -3.74 -12.91
N ILE A 118 -2.25 -2.81 -13.45
CA ILE A 118 -0.94 -3.10 -14.04
C ILE A 118 0.10 -2.29 -13.27
N HIS A 119 1.23 -2.91 -12.93
CA HIS A 119 2.36 -2.19 -12.35
C HIS A 119 3.69 -2.64 -12.93
N SER A 120 4.59 -1.68 -13.14
CA SER A 120 6.00 -1.94 -13.40
C SER A 120 6.90 -1.12 -12.47
N ASN A 121 7.96 -1.74 -11.98
CA ASN A 121 9.05 -1.02 -11.34
C ASN A 121 9.90 -0.19 -12.31
N ASN A 122 9.68 -0.37 -13.62
CA ASN A 122 10.27 0.40 -14.71
C ASN A 122 9.15 1.06 -15.54
N GLY A 123 9.39 1.39 -16.79
CA GLY A 123 8.44 2.06 -17.66
C GLY A 123 7.41 1.15 -18.31
N ILE A 124 6.29 1.73 -18.72
CA ILE A 124 5.22 1.04 -19.44
C ILE A 124 4.83 1.83 -20.68
N ARG A 125 4.92 1.18 -21.85
CA ARG A 125 4.23 1.61 -23.05
C ARG A 125 2.95 0.80 -23.20
N PHE A 126 1.79 1.46 -23.31
CA PHE A 126 0.50 0.80 -23.40
C PHE A 126 -0.33 1.40 -24.55
N ASP A 127 -0.48 0.64 -25.62
CA ASP A 127 -1.18 1.08 -26.83
C ASP A 127 -2.58 0.42 -27.01
N GLY A 128 -3.02 -0.35 -26.02
CA GLY A 128 -4.32 -1.03 -25.97
C GLY A 128 -5.38 -0.28 -25.13
N VAL A 129 -6.23 -1.02 -24.42
CA VAL A 129 -7.24 -0.47 -23.48
C VAL A 129 -7.01 -1.01 -22.08
N ALA A 130 -6.71 -0.13 -21.14
CA ALA A 130 -6.57 -0.45 -19.73
C ALA A 130 -7.84 -0.05 -18.99
N ASN A 131 -8.59 -1.03 -18.48
CA ASN A 131 -9.84 -0.80 -17.74
C ASN A 131 -9.60 -0.50 -16.25
N ASN A 132 -8.36 -0.63 -15.78
CA ASN A 132 -7.95 -0.33 -14.43
C ASN A 132 -6.69 0.51 -14.43
N VAL A 133 -6.29 1.01 -13.26
CA VAL A 133 -5.12 1.89 -13.12
C VAL A 133 -3.84 1.19 -13.60
N ILE A 134 -3.00 1.94 -14.32
CA ILE A 134 -1.63 1.56 -14.67
C ILE A 134 -0.67 2.39 -13.84
N THR A 135 0.32 1.75 -13.24
CA THR A 135 1.29 2.42 -12.38
C THR A 135 2.73 2.07 -12.76
N SER A 136 3.63 3.03 -12.61
CA SER A 136 5.08 2.86 -12.78
C SER A 136 5.84 3.43 -11.60
N SER A 137 6.94 2.80 -11.22
CA SER A 137 7.84 3.37 -10.18
C SER A 137 8.81 4.40 -10.74
N LYS A 138 8.81 4.65 -12.04
CA LYS A 138 9.65 5.63 -12.71
C LYS A 138 8.86 6.88 -13.08
N GLU A 139 9.44 8.04 -12.86
CA GLU A 139 8.95 9.30 -13.41
C GLU A 139 9.11 9.31 -14.93
N ASP A 140 10.29 8.88 -15.39
CA ASP A 140 10.64 8.67 -16.81
C ASP A 140 11.52 7.42 -16.96
N TYR A 141 11.62 6.93 -18.19
CA TYR A 141 12.48 5.81 -18.55
C TYR A 141 12.94 5.88 -20.01
N PHE A 142 14.03 5.19 -20.33
CA PHE A 142 14.45 5.03 -21.72
C PHE A 142 13.61 3.93 -22.39
N ASP A 143 12.79 4.34 -23.36
CA ASP A 143 11.98 3.40 -24.12
C ASP A 143 12.80 2.81 -25.29
N PRO A 144 13.03 1.47 -25.30
CA PRO A 144 13.87 0.84 -26.31
C PRO A 144 13.28 0.90 -27.72
N ASP A 145 11.94 0.94 -27.85
CA ASP A 145 11.27 0.94 -29.14
C ASP A 145 11.40 2.30 -29.86
N THR A 146 11.33 3.39 -29.12
CA THR A 146 11.45 4.73 -29.67
C THR A 146 12.86 5.30 -29.53
N SER A 147 13.76 4.61 -28.83
CA SER A 147 15.12 5.04 -28.49
C SER A 147 15.15 6.45 -27.89
N SER A 148 14.18 6.75 -27.03
CA SER A 148 14.02 8.06 -26.39
C SER A 148 13.51 7.97 -24.96
N ILE A 149 13.69 9.04 -24.18
CA ILE A 149 13.10 9.14 -22.84
C ILE A 149 11.60 9.40 -22.97
N LYS A 150 10.82 8.63 -22.23
CA LYS A 150 9.36 8.71 -22.15
C LYS A 150 8.90 8.76 -20.68
N PRO A 151 7.70 9.30 -20.41
CA PRO A 151 7.09 9.21 -19.09
C PRO A 151 6.98 7.78 -18.58
N GLY A 152 6.97 7.59 -17.27
CA GLY A 152 6.88 6.27 -16.63
C GLY A 152 5.74 5.39 -17.13
N VAL A 153 4.59 6.00 -17.51
CA VAL A 153 3.50 5.37 -18.26
C VAL A 153 3.17 6.26 -19.45
N TRP A 154 3.11 5.69 -20.65
CA TRP A 154 2.77 6.45 -21.84
C TRP A 154 2.13 5.56 -22.92
N THR A 155 1.52 6.19 -23.93
CA THR A 155 0.95 5.54 -25.11
C THR A 155 1.38 6.26 -26.38
N SER A 156 1.44 5.52 -27.50
CA SER A 156 1.58 6.13 -28.83
C SER A 156 0.24 6.53 -29.46
N GLN A 157 -0.88 6.19 -28.82
CA GLN A 157 -2.21 6.56 -29.28
C GLN A 157 -2.47 8.06 -29.11
N THR A 158 -3.27 8.63 -30.01
CA THR A 158 -3.54 10.06 -30.02
C THR A 158 -4.45 10.51 -28.87
N ASP A 159 -5.35 9.62 -28.40
CA ASP A 159 -6.30 9.89 -27.33
C ASP A 159 -6.04 8.97 -26.14
N GLU A 160 -5.28 9.48 -25.17
CA GLU A 160 -4.95 8.76 -23.93
C GLU A 160 -6.19 8.37 -23.11
N SER A 161 -7.29 9.13 -23.21
CA SER A 161 -8.51 8.86 -22.46
C SER A 161 -9.21 7.56 -22.90
N GLN A 162 -8.96 7.12 -24.12
CA GLN A 162 -9.46 5.85 -24.65
C GLN A 162 -8.53 4.67 -24.29
N VAL A 163 -7.31 4.96 -23.87
CA VAL A 163 -6.31 3.98 -23.48
C VAL A 163 -6.38 3.72 -21.97
N PHE A 164 -6.34 4.79 -21.17
CA PHE A 164 -6.26 4.72 -19.71
C PHE A 164 -7.63 5.05 -19.07
N LEU A 165 -8.59 4.12 -19.13
CA LEU A 165 -9.97 4.36 -18.70
C LEU A 165 -10.09 4.66 -17.21
N ALA A 166 -9.20 4.12 -16.38
CA ALA A 166 -9.11 4.37 -14.95
C ALA A 166 -7.91 5.27 -14.56
N GLY A 167 -7.24 5.84 -15.57
CA GLY A 167 -6.05 6.68 -15.40
C GLY A 167 -4.76 5.91 -15.20
N ASN A 168 -3.68 6.68 -15.06
CA ASN A 168 -2.34 6.19 -14.74
C ASN A 168 -1.75 7.00 -13.58
N ASP A 169 -0.76 6.44 -12.86
CA ASP A 169 -0.06 7.10 -11.77
C ASP A 169 1.43 6.72 -11.76
N PHE A 170 2.29 7.72 -11.74
CA PHE A 170 3.75 7.58 -11.66
C PHE A 170 4.41 8.92 -11.27
N PRO A 171 5.54 8.89 -10.51
CA PRO A 171 6.15 7.70 -9.94
C PRO A 171 5.42 7.24 -8.67
N VAL A 172 5.23 5.92 -8.56
CA VAL A 172 4.72 5.29 -7.33
C VAL A 172 5.83 4.49 -6.64
N PRO A 173 5.68 4.13 -5.34
CA PRO A 173 6.69 3.35 -4.64
C PRO A 173 7.03 2.04 -5.34
N TYR A 174 8.33 1.70 -5.32
CA TYR A 174 8.87 0.45 -5.85
C TYR A 174 8.29 -0.77 -5.12
N ILE A 175 7.96 -1.82 -5.87
CA ILE A 175 7.53 -3.12 -5.33
C ILE A 175 8.74 -4.05 -5.25
N ASP A 176 9.06 -4.54 -4.06
CA ASP A 176 10.18 -5.46 -3.86
C ASP A 176 9.85 -6.87 -4.36
N PHE A 177 10.49 -7.28 -5.43
CA PHE A 177 10.39 -8.61 -6.02
C PHE A 177 11.24 -9.68 -5.30
N ASN A 178 12.22 -9.28 -4.49
CA ASN A 178 13.07 -10.25 -3.78
C ASN A 178 12.30 -11.02 -2.70
N GLY A 179 11.26 -10.42 -2.13
CA GLY A 179 10.38 -11.08 -1.17
C GLY A 179 9.65 -12.30 -1.72
N VAL A 180 9.42 -12.37 -3.04
CA VAL A 180 8.71 -13.49 -3.69
C VAL A 180 9.56 -14.75 -3.79
N THR A 181 10.85 -14.60 -4.04
CA THR A 181 11.76 -15.74 -4.13
C THR A 181 11.83 -16.49 -2.80
N SER A 182 11.73 -15.80 -1.68
CA SER A 182 11.67 -16.43 -0.36
C SER A 182 10.36 -17.16 -0.10
N ASP A 183 9.22 -16.63 -0.59
CA ASP A 183 7.91 -17.24 -0.42
C ASP A 183 7.71 -18.46 -1.34
N LEU A 184 8.27 -18.45 -2.55
CA LEU A 184 8.27 -19.59 -3.47
C LEU A 184 9.13 -20.76 -2.96
N ASN A 185 10.22 -20.50 -2.27
CA ASN A 185 11.06 -21.52 -1.64
C ASN A 185 10.40 -22.21 -0.43
N LEU A 186 9.29 -21.65 0.09
CA LEU A 186 8.50 -22.25 1.17
C LEU A 186 7.39 -23.19 0.65
N ILE A 187 7.12 -23.17 -0.65
CA ILE A 187 6.05 -23.98 -1.29
C ILE A 187 6.64 -25.21 -2.00
N SER A 188 7.95 -25.26 -2.23
CA SER A 188 8.70 -26.38 -2.79
C SER A 188 9.18 -27.33 -1.71
#